data_e6010d58de02298902f82ddd0aaf68e2
#
_entry.id   e6010d58de02298902f82ddd0aaf68e2
#
_cell.length_a   1.000
_cell.length_b   1.000
_cell.length_c   1.000
_cell.angle_alpha   90.00
_cell.angle_beta   90.00
_cell.angle_gamma   90.00
#
_symmetry.space_group_name_H-M   'P 1'
#
loop_
_entity.id
_entity.type
_entity.pdbx_description
1 polymer ?
#
loop_
_entity_poly.entity_id
_entity_poly.type
_entity_poly.pdbx_seq_one_letter_code
_entity_poly.pdbx_strand_id
1 'polypeptide(L)'
;MSIEPGMLGAHLREHEVTPERAVQVEEAGYGTLWLDGSPPADLALAERLLEATTRMVVATSVINAWTADADEVAASYHRITDRYPDRFLLGVGIGHREVHVEYASPYATLVSYLDELATAGVPSEHIVLAALGPRMLRLARDRTAGTVPCLVTPEHTRGARTLLGPDPLLMPGHFAILDTDTERARTLARSGPPGTALQVVNYANNLRRLGFTDADLVGTGSDAVIDALAIHGDPATTAAGLIAHLDAGANHVGVYPLGNDPIDTLRTIAAAVFEARPGRPEYR
;
A
#
# COMPACT_ATOMS: atom_id res chain seq x y z
N MET A 1 16.61 -12.79 7.87
CA MET A 1 16.49 -11.48 8.55
C MET A 1 15.14 -10.89 8.17
N SER A 2 14.54 -10.03 8.97
CA SER A 2 13.27 -9.40 8.60
C SER A 2 13.51 -8.25 7.61
N ILE A 3 12.63 -8.13 6.62
CA ILE A 3 12.64 -7.00 5.66
C ILE A 3 12.27 -5.72 6.41
N GLU A 4 13.08 -4.67 6.25
CA GLU A 4 12.86 -3.37 6.87
C GLU A 4 12.28 -2.37 5.85
N PRO A 5 10.95 -2.16 5.84
CA PRO A 5 10.30 -1.35 4.80
C PRO A 5 10.55 0.17 4.95
N GLY A 6 11.19 0.60 6.04
CA GLY A 6 11.34 2.02 6.36
C GLY A 6 10.02 2.67 6.82
N MET A 7 10.09 3.95 7.19
CA MET A 7 8.93 4.69 7.68
C MET A 7 7.96 5.10 6.57
N LEU A 8 8.50 5.45 5.38
CA LEU A 8 7.73 5.88 4.21
C LEU A 8 7.92 4.94 3.03
N GLY A 9 6.84 4.67 2.30
CA GLY A 9 6.84 4.03 0.99
C GLY A 9 6.15 4.89 -0.07
N ALA A 10 6.57 4.74 -1.31
CA ALA A 10 5.95 5.37 -2.46
C ALA A 10 5.15 4.32 -3.23
N HIS A 11 3.87 4.59 -3.50
CA HIS A 11 3.04 3.77 -4.39
C HIS A 11 3.03 4.40 -5.78
N LEU A 12 3.51 3.66 -6.76
CA LEU A 12 3.51 4.08 -8.16
C LEU A 12 2.98 2.94 -9.03
N ARG A 13 2.20 3.29 -10.06
CA ARG A 13 1.70 2.31 -11.04
C ARG A 13 2.84 1.84 -11.94
N GLU A 14 2.75 0.62 -12.42
CA GLU A 14 3.77 -0.01 -13.27
C GLU A 14 4.22 0.89 -14.43
N HIS A 15 3.28 1.57 -15.12
CA HIS A 15 3.58 2.46 -16.24
C HIS A 15 4.20 3.81 -15.83
N GLU A 16 4.18 4.16 -14.55
CA GLU A 16 4.76 5.39 -14.00
C GLU A 16 6.17 5.15 -13.48
N VAL A 17 6.58 3.89 -13.32
CA VAL A 17 7.85 3.51 -12.71
C VAL A 17 8.90 3.17 -13.76
N THR A 18 10.06 3.83 -13.64
CA THR A 18 11.29 3.47 -14.35
C THR A 18 12.43 3.29 -13.35
N PRO A 19 13.54 2.63 -13.72
CA PRO A 19 14.72 2.54 -12.87
C PRO A 19 15.21 3.90 -12.37
N GLU A 20 15.19 4.93 -13.21
CA GLU A 20 15.63 6.29 -12.85
C GLU A 20 14.69 6.93 -11.82
N ARG A 21 13.37 6.72 -11.95
CA ARG A 21 12.40 7.20 -10.96
C ARG A 21 12.52 6.45 -9.63
N ALA A 22 12.84 5.16 -9.66
CA ALA A 22 13.10 4.39 -8.44
C ALA A 22 14.30 4.94 -7.66
N VAL A 23 15.39 5.32 -8.36
CA VAL A 23 16.54 6.00 -7.75
C VAL A 23 16.12 7.33 -7.14
N GLN A 24 15.31 8.15 -7.84
CA GLN A 24 14.83 9.43 -7.31
C GLN A 24 13.95 9.26 -6.06
N VAL A 25 13.13 8.19 -5.99
CA VAL A 25 12.33 7.84 -4.81
C VAL A 25 13.23 7.41 -3.65
N GLU A 26 14.26 6.60 -3.91
CA GLU A 26 15.26 6.22 -2.91
C GLU A 26 16.03 7.44 -2.38
N GLU A 27 16.48 8.34 -3.27
CA GLU A 27 17.16 9.60 -2.91
C GLU A 27 16.27 10.54 -2.10
N ALA A 28 14.95 10.52 -2.31
CA ALA A 28 14.01 11.28 -1.51
C ALA A 28 13.81 10.69 -0.09
N GLY A 29 14.40 9.52 0.21
CA GLY A 29 14.38 8.90 1.54
C GLY A 29 13.27 7.89 1.76
N TYR A 30 12.57 7.43 0.73
CA TYR A 30 11.61 6.35 0.83
C TYR A 30 12.31 5.01 1.04
N GLY A 31 11.87 4.23 2.02
CA GLY A 31 12.41 2.89 2.29
C GLY A 31 11.82 1.80 1.38
N THR A 32 10.62 2.02 0.86
CA THR A 32 9.93 1.05 -0.01
C THR A 32 9.33 1.72 -1.23
N LEU A 33 9.46 1.05 -2.38
CA LEU A 33 8.69 1.34 -3.59
C LEU A 33 7.66 0.23 -3.81
N TRP A 34 6.40 0.58 -3.71
CA TRP A 34 5.26 -0.29 -3.94
C TRP A 34 4.84 -0.24 -5.41
N LEU A 35 4.90 -1.37 -6.09
CA LEU A 35 4.35 -1.54 -7.44
C LEU A 35 2.84 -1.70 -7.36
N ASP A 36 2.13 -0.61 -7.65
CA ASP A 36 0.67 -0.55 -7.55
C ASP A 36 -0.02 -1.15 -8.77
N GLY A 37 -1.19 -1.74 -8.53
CA GLY A 37 -1.94 -2.47 -9.53
C GLY A 37 -1.86 -3.99 -9.31
N SER A 38 -1.76 -4.75 -10.37
CA SER A 38 -1.58 -6.20 -10.30
C SER A 38 -0.41 -6.58 -11.21
N PRO A 39 0.83 -6.43 -10.75
CA PRO A 39 1.99 -6.75 -11.57
C PRO A 39 1.96 -8.21 -12.03
N PRO A 40 2.53 -8.51 -13.20
CA PRO A 40 2.63 -9.88 -13.72
C PRO A 40 3.41 -10.80 -12.78
N ALA A 41 3.11 -12.10 -12.82
CA ALA A 41 3.75 -13.11 -11.96
C ALA A 41 5.27 -13.24 -12.19
N ASP A 42 5.77 -12.84 -13.36
CA ASP A 42 7.20 -12.85 -13.68
C ASP A 42 8.04 -11.82 -12.90
N LEU A 43 7.40 -10.80 -12.31
CA LEU A 43 8.01 -9.74 -11.47
C LEU A 43 9.24 -9.07 -12.13
N ALA A 44 9.32 -9.07 -13.44
CA ALA A 44 10.48 -8.56 -14.17
C ALA A 44 10.76 -7.07 -13.91
N LEU A 45 9.71 -6.27 -13.68
CA LEU A 45 9.89 -4.86 -13.32
C LEU A 45 10.52 -4.74 -11.92
N ALA A 46 10.06 -5.50 -10.93
CA ALA A 46 10.61 -5.46 -9.58
C ALA A 46 12.12 -5.74 -9.58
N GLU A 47 12.58 -6.74 -10.34
CA GLU A 47 13.99 -7.07 -10.47
C GLU A 47 14.81 -5.92 -11.04
N ARG A 48 14.33 -5.25 -12.10
CA ARG A 48 15.00 -4.08 -12.69
C ARG A 48 15.10 -2.90 -11.74
N LEU A 49 14.09 -2.70 -10.89
CA LEU A 49 14.11 -1.61 -9.91
C LEU A 49 15.08 -1.90 -8.76
N LEU A 50 15.16 -3.17 -8.32
CA LEU A 50 16.13 -3.61 -7.33
C LEU A 50 17.57 -3.50 -7.84
N GLU A 51 17.80 -3.78 -9.14
CA GLU A 51 19.11 -3.61 -9.78
C GLU A 51 19.55 -2.13 -9.81
N ALA A 52 18.62 -1.21 -10.00
CA ALA A 52 18.92 0.22 -10.09
C ALA A 52 19.11 0.89 -8.73
N THR A 53 18.55 0.34 -7.67
CA THR A 53 18.55 0.92 -6.31
C THR A 53 19.51 0.17 -5.39
N THR A 54 19.89 0.79 -4.27
CA THR A 54 20.95 0.23 -3.39
C THR A 54 20.41 -0.33 -2.08
N ARG A 55 19.37 0.28 -1.51
CA ARG A 55 18.85 -0.04 -0.16
C ARG A 55 17.34 -0.25 -0.15
N MET A 56 16.64 0.42 -1.06
CA MET A 56 15.18 0.44 -1.09
C MET A 56 14.59 -0.97 -1.26
N VAL A 57 13.56 -1.27 -0.49
CA VAL A 57 12.72 -2.45 -0.69
C VAL A 57 11.80 -2.20 -1.88
N VAL A 58 11.66 -3.16 -2.76
CA VAL A 58 10.60 -3.18 -3.78
C VAL A 58 9.51 -4.13 -3.30
N ALA A 59 8.27 -3.69 -3.38
CA ALA A 59 7.13 -4.49 -2.93
C ALA A 59 5.99 -4.47 -3.96
N THR A 60 5.17 -5.51 -3.99
CA THR A 60 3.97 -5.54 -4.83
C THR A 60 2.73 -5.06 -4.06
N SER A 61 1.87 -4.28 -4.71
CA SER A 61 0.62 -3.77 -4.12
C SER A 61 -0.56 -3.93 -5.11
N VAL A 62 -1.03 -5.11 -5.42
CA VAL A 62 -0.61 -6.41 -4.89
C VAL A 62 -0.64 -7.46 -5.99
N ILE A 63 0.07 -8.58 -5.84
CA ILE A 63 -0.19 -9.76 -6.66
C ILE A 63 -1.63 -10.20 -6.46
N ASN A 64 -2.35 -10.41 -7.55
CA ASN A 64 -3.74 -10.84 -7.52
C ASN A 64 -3.84 -12.37 -7.54
N ALA A 65 -4.22 -12.97 -6.41
CA ALA A 65 -4.32 -14.41 -6.24
C ALA A 65 -5.34 -15.13 -7.16
N TRP A 66 -6.18 -14.39 -7.89
CA TRP A 66 -7.06 -15.00 -8.89
C TRP A 66 -6.44 -15.10 -10.29
N THR A 67 -5.42 -14.31 -10.58
CA THR A 67 -4.87 -14.19 -11.94
C THR A 67 -3.40 -14.56 -12.05
N ALA A 68 -2.68 -14.55 -10.94
CA ALA A 68 -1.27 -14.91 -10.89
C ALA A 68 -1.11 -16.33 -10.33
N ASP A 69 -0.46 -17.19 -11.07
CA ASP A 69 -0.14 -18.55 -10.64
C ASP A 69 0.88 -18.53 -9.49
N ALA A 70 0.62 -19.28 -8.42
CA ALA A 70 1.43 -19.25 -7.21
C ALA A 70 2.84 -19.82 -7.42
N ASP A 71 2.98 -20.85 -8.26
CA ASP A 71 4.29 -21.46 -8.56
C ASP A 71 5.14 -20.51 -9.40
N GLU A 72 4.53 -19.78 -10.36
CA GLU A 72 5.22 -18.78 -11.17
C GLU A 72 5.69 -17.59 -10.30
N VAL A 73 4.82 -17.11 -9.40
CA VAL A 73 5.16 -16.05 -8.43
C VAL A 73 6.28 -16.49 -7.49
N ALA A 74 6.22 -17.73 -6.97
CA ALA A 74 7.27 -18.28 -6.10
C ALA A 74 8.61 -18.41 -6.82
N ALA A 75 8.61 -18.89 -8.07
CA ALA A 75 9.82 -18.97 -8.89
C ALA A 75 10.45 -17.60 -9.11
N SER A 76 9.62 -16.59 -9.38
CA SER A 76 10.06 -15.18 -9.52
C SER A 76 10.57 -14.60 -8.20
N TYR A 77 9.89 -14.88 -7.09
CA TYR A 77 10.32 -14.50 -5.75
C TYR A 77 11.72 -15.06 -5.45
N HIS A 78 11.97 -16.35 -5.63
CA HIS A 78 13.27 -16.97 -5.36
C HIS A 78 14.37 -16.38 -6.27
N ARG A 79 14.12 -16.21 -7.55
CA ARG A 79 15.06 -15.58 -8.49
C ARG A 79 15.48 -14.17 -8.03
N ILE A 80 14.52 -13.39 -7.52
CA ILE A 80 14.77 -12.03 -7.04
C ILE A 80 15.55 -12.06 -5.72
N THR A 81 15.12 -12.86 -4.75
CA THR A 81 15.71 -12.85 -3.40
C THR A 81 17.09 -13.49 -3.36
N ASP A 82 17.42 -14.41 -4.27
CA ASP A 82 18.77 -14.93 -4.45
C ASP A 82 19.77 -13.85 -4.86
N ARG A 83 19.34 -12.82 -5.62
CA ARG A 83 20.17 -11.69 -6.05
C ARG A 83 20.11 -10.48 -5.11
N TYR A 84 18.95 -10.26 -4.50
CA TYR A 84 18.65 -9.09 -3.69
C TYR A 84 18.05 -9.52 -2.33
N PRO A 85 18.84 -10.16 -1.46
CA PRO A 85 18.33 -10.65 -0.17
C PRO A 85 17.77 -9.49 0.66
N ASP A 86 16.66 -9.76 1.36
CA ASP A 86 15.96 -8.84 2.25
C ASP A 86 15.45 -7.52 1.60
N ARG A 87 15.39 -7.45 0.26
CA ARG A 87 14.96 -6.23 -0.47
C ARG A 87 13.68 -6.41 -1.29
N PHE A 88 13.01 -7.55 -1.21
CA PHE A 88 11.76 -7.79 -1.92
C PHE A 88 10.66 -8.27 -0.97
N LEU A 89 9.52 -7.56 -0.94
CA LEU A 89 8.35 -7.88 -0.13
C LEU A 89 7.17 -8.23 -1.03
N LEU A 90 6.65 -9.46 -0.89
CA LEU A 90 5.55 -9.95 -1.70
C LEU A 90 4.21 -9.51 -1.09
N GLY A 91 3.61 -8.45 -1.63
CA GLY A 91 2.25 -8.07 -1.30
C GLY A 91 1.25 -8.90 -2.10
N VAL A 92 0.36 -9.60 -1.41
CA VAL A 92 -0.67 -10.45 -1.99
C VAL A 92 -2.05 -9.92 -1.66
N GLY A 93 -2.94 -9.97 -2.61
CA GLY A 93 -4.32 -9.58 -2.43
C GLY A 93 -5.26 -10.37 -3.31
N ILE A 94 -6.51 -9.97 -3.26
CA ILE A 94 -7.52 -10.55 -4.11
C ILE A 94 -8.24 -9.42 -4.82
N GLY A 95 -8.51 -9.59 -6.11
CA GLY A 95 -9.25 -8.60 -6.88
C GLY A 95 -10.66 -8.37 -6.33
N HIS A 96 -11.39 -7.54 -7.00
CA HIS A 96 -12.74 -7.16 -6.62
C HIS A 96 -13.76 -7.99 -7.41
N ARG A 97 -14.87 -8.38 -6.75
CA ARG A 97 -15.95 -9.14 -7.36
C ARG A 97 -16.48 -8.47 -8.65
N GLU A 98 -16.48 -7.16 -8.64
CA GLU A 98 -16.99 -6.34 -9.73
C GLU A 98 -16.15 -6.45 -11.01
N VAL A 99 -14.94 -6.99 -10.91
CA VAL A 99 -13.97 -7.10 -12.01
C VAL A 99 -13.77 -8.56 -12.45
N HIS A 100 -14.19 -9.56 -11.64
CA HIS A 100 -13.95 -10.97 -11.92
C HIS A 100 -15.25 -11.74 -12.18
N VAL A 101 -15.27 -12.50 -13.28
CA VAL A 101 -16.47 -13.27 -13.73
C VAL A 101 -16.70 -14.52 -12.86
N GLU A 102 -15.62 -15.20 -12.45
CA GLU A 102 -15.68 -16.35 -11.55
C GLU A 102 -15.31 -15.94 -10.12
N TYR A 103 -16.32 -15.80 -9.28
CA TYR A 103 -16.15 -15.37 -7.90
C TYR A 103 -16.10 -16.56 -6.94
N ALA A 104 -14.92 -16.90 -6.49
CA ALA A 104 -14.73 -17.77 -5.33
C ALA A 104 -14.74 -16.96 -4.02
N SER A 105 -14.80 -17.62 -2.87
CA SER A 105 -14.66 -16.95 -1.58
C SER A 105 -13.30 -16.28 -1.45
N PRO A 106 -13.19 -14.94 -1.33
CA PRO A 106 -11.90 -14.25 -1.22
C PRO A 106 -11.01 -14.81 -0.11
N TYR A 107 -11.60 -15.16 1.00
CA TYR A 107 -10.88 -15.73 2.14
C TYR A 107 -10.32 -17.12 1.84
N ALA A 108 -11.12 -18.02 1.25
CA ALA A 108 -10.69 -19.36 0.93
C ALA A 108 -9.59 -19.33 -0.15
N THR A 109 -9.75 -18.49 -1.16
CA THR A 109 -8.73 -18.31 -2.21
C THR A 109 -7.40 -17.82 -1.64
N LEU A 110 -7.41 -16.81 -0.76
CA LEU A 110 -6.16 -16.34 -0.14
C LEU A 110 -5.54 -17.39 0.78
N VAL A 111 -6.34 -18.18 1.51
CA VAL A 111 -5.79 -19.29 2.32
C VAL A 111 -5.11 -20.31 1.42
N SER A 112 -5.76 -20.76 0.33
CA SER A 112 -5.16 -21.70 -0.63
C SER A 112 -3.88 -21.15 -1.25
N TYR A 113 -3.93 -19.92 -1.71
CA TYR A 113 -2.79 -19.25 -2.33
C TYR A 113 -1.58 -19.13 -1.39
N LEU A 114 -1.82 -18.81 -0.13
CA LEU A 114 -0.75 -18.79 0.89
C LEU A 114 -0.21 -20.19 1.18
N ASP A 115 -1.04 -21.24 1.13
CA ASP A 115 -0.59 -22.63 1.29
C ASP A 115 0.28 -23.08 0.11
N GLU A 116 -0.07 -22.67 -1.11
CA GLU A 116 0.70 -22.92 -2.34
C GLU A 116 2.06 -22.20 -2.28
N LEU A 117 2.09 -20.90 -1.94
CA LEU A 117 3.34 -20.15 -1.76
C LEU A 117 4.24 -20.76 -0.69
N ALA A 118 3.66 -21.18 0.45
CA ALA A 118 4.40 -21.84 1.52
C ALA A 118 4.98 -23.20 1.07
N THR A 119 4.21 -23.98 0.30
CA THR A 119 4.67 -25.25 -0.30
C THR A 119 5.80 -25.02 -1.28
N ALA A 120 5.77 -23.93 -2.04
CA ALA A 120 6.83 -23.50 -2.94
C ALA A 120 8.02 -22.83 -2.22
N GLY A 121 8.02 -22.75 -0.89
CA GLY A 121 9.14 -22.28 -0.07
C GLY A 121 9.23 -20.76 0.12
N VAL A 122 8.18 -19.99 -0.20
CA VAL A 122 8.16 -18.55 0.09
C VAL A 122 7.94 -18.32 1.58
N PRO A 123 8.85 -17.65 2.31
CA PRO A 123 8.71 -17.42 3.75
C PRO A 123 7.53 -16.50 4.07
N SER A 124 6.74 -16.84 5.08
CA SER A 124 5.59 -16.06 5.50
C SER A 124 5.95 -14.64 5.96
N GLU A 125 7.14 -14.46 6.51
CA GLU A 125 7.71 -13.17 6.93
C GLU A 125 8.11 -12.26 5.76
N HIS A 126 8.07 -12.76 4.53
CA HIS A 126 8.28 -11.97 3.31
C HIS A 126 6.98 -11.72 2.53
N ILE A 127 5.83 -12.06 3.12
CA ILE A 127 4.51 -11.85 2.53
C ILE A 127 3.71 -10.85 3.36
N VAL A 128 2.99 -9.93 2.71
CA VAL A 128 1.99 -9.06 3.34
C VAL A 128 0.67 -9.13 2.60
N LEU A 129 -0.47 -9.00 3.30
CA LEU A 129 -1.79 -9.08 2.69
C LEU A 129 -2.44 -7.70 2.56
N ALA A 130 -3.13 -7.47 1.43
CA ALA A 130 -4.13 -6.39 1.35
C ALA A 130 -5.37 -6.79 2.15
N ALA A 131 -5.49 -6.27 3.37
CA ALA A 131 -6.56 -6.64 4.29
C ALA A 131 -7.24 -5.41 4.90
N LEU A 132 -8.57 -5.33 4.78
CA LEU A 132 -9.37 -4.22 5.31
C LEU A 132 -10.23 -4.66 6.51
N GLY A 133 -10.95 -5.76 6.35
CA GLY A 133 -11.92 -6.23 7.34
C GLY A 133 -11.30 -7.13 8.41
N PRO A 134 -11.96 -7.27 9.58
CA PRO A 134 -11.41 -7.99 10.74
C PRO A 134 -10.99 -9.43 10.46
N ARG A 135 -11.70 -10.14 9.57
CA ARG A 135 -11.38 -11.53 9.23
C ARG A 135 -10.07 -11.63 8.44
N MET A 136 -9.86 -10.70 7.49
CA MET A 136 -8.65 -10.64 6.66
C MET A 136 -7.46 -10.13 7.46
N LEU A 137 -7.67 -9.18 8.37
CA LEU A 137 -6.62 -8.70 9.30
C LEU A 137 -6.11 -9.83 10.21
N ARG A 138 -7.02 -10.71 10.69
CA ARG A 138 -6.58 -11.89 11.46
C ARG A 138 -5.80 -12.88 10.59
N LEU A 139 -6.23 -13.11 9.33
CA LEU A 139 -5.47 -13.95 8.40
C LEU A 139 -4.07 -13.39 8.17
N ALA A 140 -3.95 -12.08 7.96
CA ALA A 140 -2.64 -11.42 7.82
C ALA A 140 -1.76 -11.62 9.05
N ARG A 141 -2.31 -11.39 10.25
CA ARG A 141 -1.61 -11.61 11.53
C ARG A 141 -1.09 -13.04 11.69
N ASP A 142 -1.93 -14.02 11.35
CA ASP A 142 -1.68 -15.42 11.66
C ASP A 142 -0.80 -16.13 10.61
N ARG A 143 -0.71 -15.57 9.38
CA ARG A 143 -0.13 -16.27 8.23
C ARG A 143 0.93 -15.49 7.46
N THR A 144 1.18 -14.21 7.77
CA THR A 144 2.10 -13.36 7.01
C THR A 144 2.85 -12.37 7.91
N ALA A 145 3.79 -11.62 7.34
CA ALA A 145 4.48 -10.54 8.07
C ALA A 145 3.54 -9.41 8.52
N GLY A 146 2.37 -9.25 7.87
CA GLY A 146 1.45 -8.17 8.21
C GLY A 146 0.52 -7.77 7.07
N THR A 147 0.15 -6.49 7.02
CA THR A 147 -0.87 -6.01 6.07
C THR A 147 -0.53 -4.66 5.46
N VAL A 148 -0.98 -4.48 4.19
CA VAL A 148 -0.90 -3.24 3.41
C VAL A 148 -2.31 -2.79 3.01
N PRO A 149 -3.12 -2.25 3.95
CA PRO A 149 -4.45 -1.73 3.64
C PRO A 149 -4.36 -0.42 2.86
N CYS A 150 -5.30 -0.20 1.95
CA CYS A 150 -5.42 1.01 1.14
C CYS A 150 -6.80 1.63 1.32
N LEU A 151 -6.95 2.94 1.05
CA LEU A 151 -8.21 3.68 1.21
C LEU A 151 -8.76 3.57 2.64
N VAL A 152 -7.90 3.85 3.59
CA VAL A 152 -8.18 3.76 5.04
C VAL A 152 -7.84 5.06 5.75
N THR A 153 -8.43 5.26 6.93
CA THR A 153 -8.20 6.42 7.80
C THR A 153 -7.28 6.06 8.98
N PRO A 154 -6.75 7.03 9.73
CA PRO A 154 -6.03 6.77 10.98
C PRO A 154 -6.85 5.98 12.02
N GLU A 155 -8.19 6.14 12.03
CA GLU A 155 -9.10 5.36 12.90
C GLU A 155 -9.08 3.88 12.50
N HIS A 156 -9.10 3.58 11.19
CA HIS A 156 -8.94 2.20 10.71
C HIS A 156 -7.59 1.63 11.16
N THR A 157 -6.52 2.39 11.00
CA THR A 157 -5.16 1.98 11.40
C THR A 157 -5.09 1.64 12.89
N ARG A 158 -5.69 2.46 13.77
CA ARG A 158 -5.78 2.19 15.21
C ARG A 158 -6.55 0.89 15.50
N GLY A 159 -7.70 0.70 14.85
CA GLY A 159 -8.49 -0.53 14.97
C GLY A 159 -7.76 -1.76 14.43
N ALA A 160 -7.06 -1.63 13.31
CA ALA A 160 -6.25 -2.69 12.72
C ALA A 160 -5.09 -3.09 13.64
N ARG A 161 -4.38 -2.13 14.24
CA ARG A 161 -3.31 -2.39 15.21
C ARG A 161 -3.83 -3.18 16.42
N THR A 162 -5.02 -2.84 16.92
CA THR A 162 -5.66 -3.58 18.03
C THR A 162 -5.92 -5.05 17.65
N LEU A 163 -6.33 -5.32 16.41
CA LEU A 163 -6.61 -6.68 15.93
C LEU A 163 -5.33 -7.48 15.61
N LEU A 164 -4.32 -6.80 15.08
CA LEU A 164 -3.05 -7.43 14.69
C LEU A 164 -2.18 -7.75 15.92
N GLY A 165 -2.25 -6.94 16.98
CA GLY A 165 -1.27 -6.98 18.06
C GLY A 165 -0.03 -6.15 17.72
N PRO A 166 1.05 -6.20 18.53
CA PRO A 166 2.22 -5.32 18.38
C PRO A 166 3.16 -5.71 17.22
N ASP A 167 3.31 -7.00 16.95
CA ASP A 167 4.41 -7.53 16.15
C ASP A 167 4.19 -7.44 14.63
N PRO A 168 3.01 -7.78 14.04
CA PRO A 168 2.82 -7.75 12.60
C PRO A 168 2.96 -6.35 12.01
N LEU A 169 3.53 -6.28 10.82
CA LEU A 169 3.66 -5.03 10.06
C LEU A 169 2.26 -4.49 9.70
N LEU A 170 2.06 -3.19 9.94
CA LEU A 170 0.86 -2.46 9.54
C LEU A 170 1.30 -1.28 8.69
N MET A 171 1.04 -1.35 7.39
CA MET A 171 1.57 -0.46 6.36
C MET A 171 0.46 0.16 5.52
N PRO A 172 -0.39 1.06 6.08
CA PRO A 172 -1.45 1.69 5.33
C PRO A 172 -0.91 2.56 4.20
N GLY A 173 -1.57 2.49 3.04
CA GLY A 173 -1.36 3.42 1.95
C GLY A 173 -2.41 4.53 1.95
N HIS A 174 -1.98 5.79 1.78
CA HIS A 174 -2.85 6.96 1.78
C HIS A 174 -2.61 7.85 0.57
N PHE A 175 -3.68 8.37 -0.04
CA PHE A 175 -3.59 9.29 -1.17
C PHE A 175 -3.22 10.69 -0.68
N ALA A 176 -2.34 11.37 -1.42
CA ALA A 176 -1.82 12.68 -1.06
C ALA A 176 -1.80 13.63 -2.28
N ILE A 177 -2.27 14.86 -2.05
CA ILE A 177 -2.37 15.91 -3.06
C ILE A 177 -1.73 17.19 -2.51
N LEU A 178 -0.66 17.66 -3.13
CA LEU A 178 -0.05 18.94 -2.78
C LEU A 178 -0.80 20.07 -3.50
N ASP A 179 -1.94 20.45 -2.95
CA ASP A 179 -2.77 21.53 -3.44
C ASP A 179 -3.56 22.18 -2.31
N THR A 180 -3.39 23.48 -2.13
CA THR A 180 -4.10 24.27 -1.10
C THR A 180 -5.48 24.73 -1.54
N ASP A 181 -5.83 24.59 -2.81
CA ASP A 181 -7.19 24.79 -3.32
C ASP A 181 -8.00 23.50 -3.06
N THR A 182 -8.80 23.53 -2.00
CA THR A 182 -9.60 22.40 -1.53
C THR A 182 -10.53 21.83 -2.61
N GLU A 183 -11.20 22.69 -3.39
CA GLU A 183 -12.15 22.24 -4.41
C GLU A 183 -11.46 21.57 -5.59
N ARG A 184 -10.29 22.07 -5.99
CA ARG A 184 -9.47 21.45 -7.02
C ARG A 184 -8.91 20.11 -6.54
N ALA A 185 -8.41 20.04 -5.31
CA ALA A 185 -7.90 18.81 -4.69
C ALA A 185 -9.00 17.74 -4.59
N ARG A 186 -10.20 18.10 -4.10
CA ARG A 186 -11.35 17.18 -4.03
C ARG A 186 -11.80 16.71 -5.42
N THR A 187 -11.79 17.59 -6.40
CA THR A 187 -12.11 17.21 -7.79
C THR A 187 -11.14 16.18 -8.33
N LEU A 188 -9.84 16.38 -8.08
CA LEU A 188 -8.80 15.42 -8.46
C LEU A 188 -8.99 14.09 -7.74
N ALA A 189 -9.20 14.10 -6.43
CA ALA A 189 -9.42 12.89 -5.63
C ALA A 189 -10.67 12.11 -6.10
N ARG A 190 -11.79 12.79 -6.42
CA ARG A 190 -13.01 12.16 -6.92
C ARG A 190 -12.83 11.49 -8.28
N SER A 191 -11.99 12.05 -9.15
CA SER A 191 -11.68 11.46 -10.45
C SER A 191 -10.71 10.28 -10.36
N GLY A 192 -10.00 10.16 -9.25
CA GLY A 192 -9.04 9.10 -8.96
C GLY A 192 -9.62 7.97 -8.10
N PRO A 193 -8.74 7.07 -7.60
CA PRO A 193 -9.14 5.93 -6.78
C PRO A 193 -9.95 6.29 -5.52
N PRO A 194 -9.73 7.41 -4.80
CA PRO A 194 -10.56 7.76 -3.65
C PRO A 194 -12.05 7.86 -3.96
N GLY A 195 -12.41 8.43 -5.11
CA GLY A 195 -13.82 8.53 -5.53
C GLY A 195 -14.34 7.26 -6.21
N THR A 196 -13.55 6.65 -7.10
CA THR A 196 -14.01 5.51 -7.91
C THR A 196 -14.12 4.22 -7.09
N ALA A 197 -13.30 4.04 -6.06
CA ALA A 197 -13.34 2.86 -5.19
C ALA A 197 -14.58 2.79 -4.30
N LEU A 198 -15.35 3.87 -4.14
CA LEU A 198 -16.60 3.86 -3.37
C LEU A 198 -17.67 2.93 -3.98
N GLN A 199 -17.55 2.60 -5.26
CA GLN A 199 -18.42 1.63 -5.95
C GLN A 199 -18.04 0.18 -5.64
N VAL A 200 -16.88 -0.06 -5.00
CA VAL A 200 -16.38 -1.39 -4.66
C VAL A 200 -16.85 -1.76 -3.25
N VAL A 201 -17.59 -2.87 -3.15
CA VAL A 201 -18.32 -3.28 -1.94
C VAL A 201 -17.45 -3.38 -0.69
N ASN A 202 -16.22 -3.88 -0.80
CA ASN A 202 -15.34 -4.03 0.36
C ASN A 202 -14.86 -2.69 0.92
N TYR A 203 -14.57 -1.69 0.06
CA TYR A 203 -14.22 -0.34 0.51
C TYR A 203 -15.42 0.38 1.11
N ALA A 204 -16.58 0.36 0.44
CA ALA A 204 -17.81 0.93 0.98
C ALA A 204 -18.17 0.33 2.35
N ASN A 205 -18.09 -0.99 2.50
CA ASN A 205 -18.33 -1.66 3.78
C ASN A 205 -17.29 -1.30 4.86
N ASN A 206 -16.04 -1.04 4.47
CA ASN A 206 -15.04 -0.57 5.41
C ASN A 206 -15.36 0.85 5.91
N LEU A 207 -15.72 1.75 5.02
CA LEU A 207 -16.11 3.12 5.37
C LEU A 207 -17.36 3.16 6.26
N ARG A 208 -18.37 2.32 6.00
CA ARG A 208 -19.53 2.17 6.90
C ARG A 208 -19.13 1.75 8.31
N ARG A 209 -18.15 0.82 8.45
CA ARG A 209 -17.61 0.44 9.77
C ARG A 209 -16.91 1.59 10.49
N LEU A 210 -16.39 2.56 9.74
CA LEU A 210 -15.76 3.77 10.25
C LEU A 210 -16.77 4.89 10.54
N GLY A 211 -18.06 4.66 10.30
CA GLY A 211 -19.13 5.59 10.65
C GLY A 211 -19.63 6.47 9.50
N PHE A 212 -19.09 6.31 8.27
CA PHE A 212 -19.65 7.02 7.12
C PHE A 212 -21.02 6.44 6.74
N THR A 213 -21.95 7.30 6.40
CA THR A 213 -23.33 6.94 6.04
C THR A 213 -23.42 6.55 4.56
N ASP A 214 -24.54 5.91 4.17
CA ASP A 214 -24.78 5.64 2.75
C ASP A 214 -24.86 6.91 1.91
N ALA A 215 -25.34 8.01 2.47
CA ALA A 215 -25.36 9.32 1.81
C ALA A 215 -23.94 9.84 1.50
N ASP A 216 -22.99 9.56 2.38
CA ASP A 216 -21.57 9.92 2.16
C ASP A 216 -20.92 9.13 1.02
N LEU A 217 -21.44 7.93 0.71
CA LEU A 217 -20.87 7.00 -0.26
C LEU A 217 -21.52 7.07 -1.65
N VAL A 218 -22.51 7.96 -1.85
CA VAL A 218 -23.20 8.12 -3.14
C VAL A 218 -22.27 8.75 -4.19
N GLY A 219 -22.31 8.19 -5.40
CA GLY A 219 -21.51 8.71 -6.53
C GLY A 219 -20.02 8.63 -6.29
N THR A 220 -19.33 9.75 -6.30
CA THR A 220 -17.89 9.87 -6.03
C THR A 220 -17.58 10.33 -4.60
N GLY A 221 -18.57 10.28 -3.70
CA GLY A 221 -18.44 10.55 -2.28
C GLY A 221 -18.68 12.00 -1.84
N SER A 222 -19.11 12.14 -0.57
CA SER A 222 -19.18 13.43 0.09
C SER A 222 -17.79 14.04 0.30
N ASP A 223 -17.72 15.34 0.57
CA ASP A 223 -16.46 16.01 0.91
C ASP A 223 -15.77 15.32 2.10
N ALA A 224 -16.54 14.92 3.12
CA ALA A 224 -16.01 14.27 4.30
C ALA A 224 -15.31 12.94 3.99
N VAL A 225 -15.88 12.10 3.09
CA VAL A 225 -15.25 10.85 2.67
C VAL A 225 -14.00 11.12 1.85
N ILE A 226 -14.06 12.07 0.92
CA ILE A 226 -12.93 12.40 0.05
C ILE A 226 -11.76 12.96 0.85
N ASP A 227 -12.02 13.88 1.78
CA ASP A 227 -10.99 14.43 2.66
C ASP A 227 -10.38 13.38 3.60
N ALA A 228 -11.16 12.36 3.98
CA ALA A 228 -10.68 11.25 4.79
C ALA A 228 -9.83 10.23 4.00
N LEU A 229 -9.97 10.14 2.68
CA LEU A 229 -9.28 9.18 1.82
C LEU A 229 -8.13 9.80 1.02
N ALA A 230 -8.12 11.13 0.87
CA ALA A 230 -7.08 11.86 0.15
C ALA A 230 -6.69 13.12 0.91
N ILE A 231 -5.56 13.05 1.61
CA ILE A 231 -4.99 14.21 2.30
C ILE A 231 -4.61 15.25 1.25
N HIS A 232 -5.01 16.50 1.46
CA HIS A 232 -4.64 17.59 0.57
C HIS A 232 -4.25 18.84 1.36
N GLY A 233 -3.45 19.70 0.74
CA GLY A 233 -3.00 20.95 1.34
C GLY A 233 -1.55 21.29 1.00
N ASP A 234 -0.96 22.10 1.87
CA ASP A 234 0.48 22.36 1.85
C ASP A 234 1.30 21.14 2.34
N PRO A 235 2.63 21.15 2.18
CA PRO A 235 3.48 20.03 2.59
C PRO A 235 3.35 19.69 4.08
N ALA A 236 3.18 20.68 4.97
CA ALA A 236 3.06 20.45 6.40
C ALA A 236 1.73 19.77 6.76
N THR A 237 0.64 20.20 6.16
CA THR A 237 -0.70 19.57 6.30
C THR A 237 -0.68 18.14 5.81
N THR A 238 -0.07 17.89 4.64
CA THR A 238 0.03 16.55 4.06
C THR A 238 0.88 15.63 4.94
N ALA A 239 2.02 16.12 5.42
CA ALA A 239 2.88 15.37 6.35
C ALA A 239 2.15 15.02 7.65
N ALA A 240 1.40 15.95 8.25
CA ALA A 240 0.66 15.72 9.47
C ALA A 240 -0.39 14.60 9.30
N GLY A 241 -1.10 14.55 8.18
CA GLY A 241 -2.06 13.49 7.88
C GLY A 241 -1.41 12.11 7.74
N LEU A 242 -0.24 12.01 7.12
CA LEU A 242 0.52 10.75 7.02
C LEU A 242 1.05 10.32 8.39
N ILE A 243 1.59 11.26 9.18
CA ILE A 243 2.07 11.02 10.54
C ILE A 243 0.95 10.51 11.45
N ALA A 244 -0.29 10.95 11.25
CA ALA A 244 -1.44 10.45 12.01
C ALA A 244 -1.65 8.93 11.91
N HIS A 245 -1.28 8.30 10.79
CA HIS A 245 -1.26 6.83 10.66
C HIS A 245 -0.15 6.20 11.52
N LEU A 246 1.05 6.79 11.54
CA LEU A 246 2.16 6.33 12.38
C LEU A 246 1.79 6.43 13.86
N ASP A 247 1.16 7.53 14.28
CA ASP A 247 0.69 7.75 15.65
C ASP A 247 -0.49 6.82 16.01
N ALA A 248 -1.24 6.37 15.01
CA ALA A 248 -2.28 5.35 15.16
C ALA A 248 -1.73 3.91 15.24
N GLY A 249 -0.41 3.72 15.14
CA GLY A 249 0.28 2.45 15.30
C GLY A 249 0.74 1.79 14.01
N ALA A 250 0.76 2.50 12.87
CA ALA A 250 1.43 1.99 11.66
C ALA A 250 2.94 1.91 11.86
N ASN A 251 3.58 0.89 11.25
CA ASN A 251 5.04 0.79 11.17
C ASN A 251 5.59 1.61 10.00
N HIS A 252 4.78 1.79 8.99
CA HIS A 252 5.13 2.36 7.69
C HIS A 252 3.89 3.03 7.09
N VAL A 253 4.05 4.08 6.30
CA VAL A 253 2.96 4.70 5.54
C VAL A 253 3.34 4.81 4.07
N GLY A 254 2.53 4.19 3.22
CA GLY A 254 2.66 4.31 1.78
C GLY A 254 1.96 5.57 1.26
N VAL A 255 2.60 6.30 0.38
CA VAL A 255 2.07 7.52 -0.23
C VAL A 255 1.66 7.24 -1.66
N TYR A 256 0.38 7.45 -1.98
CA TYR A 256 -0.15 7.48 -3.34
C TYR A 256 -0.18 8.95 -3.82
N PRO A 257 0.81 9.43 -4.57
CA PRO A 257 0.81 10.80 -5.05
C PRO A 257 -0.26 10.99 -6.12
N LEU A 258 -1.14 11.98 -5.96
CA LEU A 258 -2.07 12.40 -6.99
C LEU A 258 -1.67 13.78 -7.51
N GLY A 259 -1.60 13.92 -8.84
CA GLY A 259 -1.20 15.15 -9.50
C GLY A 259 -0.34 14.89 -10.74
N ASN A 260 0.24 15.94 -11.28
CA ASN A 260 0.94 15.87 -12.57
C ASN A 260 2.39 15.38 -12.47
N ASP A 261 3.04 15.60 -11.33
CA ASP A 261 4.43 15.18 -11.09
C ASP A 261 4.52 14.36 -9.80
N PRO A 262 4.39 13.02 -9.90
CA PRO A 262 4.42 12.15 -8.75
C PRO A 262 5.78 12.18 -8.01
N ILE A 263 6.90 12.35 -8.71
CA ILE A 263 8.22 12.33 -8.09
C ILE A 263 8.48 13.61 -7.29
N ASP A 264 8.12 14.77 -7.83
CA ASP A 264 8.26 16.03 -7.10
C ASP A 264 7.31 16.08 -5.89
N THR A 265 6.09 15.57 -6.05
CA THR A 265 5.14 15.39 -4.95
C THR A 265 5.73 14.51 -3.84
N LEU A 266 6.27 13.34 -4.17
CA LEU A 266 6.91 12.44 -3.21
C LEU A 266 8.10 13.10 -2.51
N ARG A 267 8.98 13.77 -3.25
CA ARG A 267 10.14 14.47 -2.67
C ARG A 267 9.73 15.54 -1.67
N THR A 268 8.72 16.33 -2.02
CA THR A 268 8.21 17.41 -1.16
C THR A 268 7.57 16.86 0.11
N ILE A 269 6.76 15.81 -0.02
CA ILE A 269 6.11 15.15 1.13
C ILE A 269 7.16 14.52 2.06
N ALA A 270 8.14 13.80 1.52
CA ALA A 270 9.18 13.16 2.33
C ALA A 270 9.96 14.20 3.15
N ALA A 271 10.36 15.31 2.53
CA ALA A 271 11.06 16.40 3.22
C ALA A 271 10.23 16.92 4.41
N ALA A 272 8.94 17.18 4.22
CA ALA A 272 8.04 17.67 5.26
C ALA A 272 7.80 16.64 6.38
N VAL A 273 7.68 15.35 6.06
CA VAL A 273 7.53 14.29 7.06
C VAL A 273 8.79 14.14 7.90
N PHE A 274 9.97 14.14 7.29
CA PHE A 274 11.24 14.03 8.02
C PHE A 274 11.55 15.27 8.85
N GLU A 275 11.13 16.46 8.43
CA GLU A 275 11.21 17.68 9.22
C GLU A 275 10.30 17.61 10.46
N ALA A 276 9.04 17.17 10.28
CA ALA A 276 8.07 17.09 11.37
C ALA A 276 8.35 15.94 12.36
N ARG A 277 9.08 14.90 11.92
CA ARG A 277 9.44 13.73 12.74
C ARG A 277 10.93 13.42 12.65
N PRO A 278 11.79 14.31 13.17
CA PRO A 278 13.24 14.08 13.21
C PRO A 278 13.54 13.02 14.28
N GLY A 279 13.92 11.82 13.88
CA GLY A 279 14.29 10.87 14.94
C GLY A 279 14.27 9.39 14.64
N ARG A 280 14.51 8.99 13.41
CA ARG A 280 15.13 7.71 13.09
C ARG A 280 16.07 7.91 11.89
N PRO A 281 17.37 8.05 12.12
CA PRO A 281 18.35 8.16 11.04
C PRO A 281 18.69 6.77 10.51
N GLU A 282 17.72 6.01 10.06
CA GLU A 282 17.99 4.68 9.49
C GLU A 282 18.33 4.75 7.99
N TYR A 283 18.22 5.95 7.37
CA TYR A 283 18.44 6.13 5.93
C TYR A 283 19.13 7.46 5.59
N ARG A 284 20.23 7.80 6.31
CA ARG A 284 21.16 8.86 5.85
C ARG A 284 22.42 8.25 5.29
#